data_03ad61cb6aec30b308a152e255d75d54
#
_entry.id   03ad61cb6aec30b308a152e255d75d54
#
_cell.length_a   1.000
_cell.length_b   1.000
_cell.length_c   1.000
_cell.angle_alpha   90.00
_cell.angle_beta   90.00
_cell.angle_gamma   90.00
#
_symmetry.space_group_name_H-M   'P 1'
#
loop_
_entity.id
_entity.type
_entity.pdbx_description
1 polymer ?
#
loop_
_entity_poly.entity_id
_entity_poly.type
_entity_poly.pdbx_seq_one_letter_code
_entity_poly.pdbx_strand_id
1 'polypeptide(L)'
;MILWVLIFCSMRGFSQPVASTLSPDSLVEMRFRIFYPVNQTNIHEDYMGNADMLHRIRKYLEKSPQIDHITIYSYASPEGPYALNKRLAAERGKTAKQYLISQFPAERHLPDSLIVLDPTAENWGGLRDLVYYQCQRDDKDEILAILDRTDITDERRKVLLKRLNQGYCCPKENVN
;
A
#
# COMPACT_ATOMS: atom_id res chain seq x y z
N MET A 1 -7.04 -3.11 11.82
CA MET A 1 -6.86 -3.66 10.46
C MET A 1 -6.00 -2.73 9.64
N ILE A 2 -4.97 -3.27 9.05
CA ILE A 2 -3.89 -2.51 8.43
C ILE A 2 -4.24 -2.26 6.97
N LEU A 3 -4.30 -1.00 6.60
CA LEU A 3 -4.56 -0.56 5.24
C LEU A 3 -3.36 0.16 4.66
N TRP A 4 -2.99 -0.19 3.44
CA TRP A 4 -1.77 0.33 2.83
C TRP A 4 -2.03 1.09 1.54
N VAL A 5 -1.12 2.01 1.28
CA VAL A 5 -0.82 2.50 -0.06
C VAL A 5 0.60 2.03 -0.39
N LEU A 6 0.76 1.30 -1.48
CA LEU A 6 2.06 0.97 -2.04
C LEU A 6 2.40 2.01 -3.09
N ILE A 7 3.56 2.63 -2.93
CA ILE A 7 4.11 3.56 -3.91
C ILE A 7 5.28 2.86 -4.59
N PHE A 8 5.14 2.62 -5.88
CA PHE A 8 6.22 2.12 -6.72
C PHE A 8 6.86 3.29 -7.43
N CYS A 9 8.16 3.42 -7.31
CA CYS A 9 8.93 4.43 -8.02
C CYS A 9 10.04 3.73 -8.81
N SER A 10 10.06 3.93 -10.11
CA SER A 10 11.06 3.37 -11.02
C SER A 10 12.04 4.45 -11.46
N MET A 11 13.33 4.15 -11.44
CA MET A 11 14.40 5.06 -11.85
C MET A 11 15.36 4.42 -12.84
N ARG A 12 15.96 5.25 -13.71
CA ARG A 12 17.20 4.88 -14.42
C ARG A 12 18.40 5.19 -13.54
N GLY A 13 19.22 4.17 -13.28
CA GLY A 13 20.44 4.31 -12.50
C GLY A 13 21.52 5.07 -13.29
N PHE A 14 22.08 6.11 -12.69
CA PHE A 14 23.31 6.74 -13.19
C PHE A 14 24.49 5.95 -12.61
N SER A 15 25.14 5.12 -13.42
CA SER A 15 26.30 4.33 -13.03
C SER A 15 27.55 5.21 -12.99
N GLN A 16 28.15 5.35 -11.82
CA GLN A 16 29.56 5.64 -11.72
C GLN A 16 30.36 4.39 -12.14
N PRO A 17 31.51 4.52 -12.85
CA PRO A 17 32.20 3.38 -13.42
C PRO A 17 32.97 2.61 -12.34
N VAL A 18 32.41 1.53 -11.83
CA VAL A 18 33.16 0.44 -11.24
C VAL A 18 32.86 -0.79 -12.09
N ALA A 19 33.91 -1.34 -12.68
CA ALA A 19 33.89 -2.43 -13.63
C ALA A 19 33.22 -3.68 -13.03
N SER A 20 31.95 -3.86 -13.32
CA SER A 20 31.22 -5.14 -13.34
C SER A 20 30.02 -4.97 -14.24
N THR A 21 29.86 -5.89 -15.17
CA THR A 21 28.92 -5.96 -16.27
C THR A 21 27.45 -5.95 -15.83
N LEU A 22 26.94 -4.76 -15.47
CA LEU A 22 25.51 -4.49 -15.39
C LEU A 22 25.16 -3.63 -16.61
N SER A 23 24.15 -4.05 -17.36
CA SER A 23 23.67 -3.28 -18.52
C SER A 23 23.24 -1.88 -18.04
N PRO A 24 23.50 -0.81 -18.85
CA PRO A 24 23.20 0.57 -18.45
C PRO A 24 21.69 0.89 -18.33
N ASP A 25 20.83 -0.10 -18.42
CA ASP A 25 19.36 0.05 -18.49
C ASP A 25 18.63 -0.68 -17.34
N SER A 26 19.30 -0.95 -16.22
CA SER A 26 18.60 -1.56 -15.07
C SER A 26 17.74 -0.52 -14.36
N LEU A 27 16.42 -0.62 -14.54
CA LEU A 27 15.44 0.12 -13.75
C LEU A 27 15.54 -0.32 -12.28
N VAL A 28 15.77 0.63 -11.39
CA VAL A 28 15.73 0.38 -9.94
C VAL A 28 14.32 0.68 -9.45
N GLU A 29 13.64 -0.33 -8.95
CA GLU A 29 12.31 -0.20 -8.37
C GLU A 29 12.42 -0.01 -6.86
N MET A 30 11.78 1.03 -6.33
CA MET A 30 11.66 1.27 -4.89
C MET A 30 10.20 1.19 -4.46
N ARG A 31 9.95 0.55 -3.33
CA ARG A 31 8.61 0.33 -2.78
C ARG A 31 8.49 0.99 -1.42
N PHE A 32 7.45 1.80 -1.25
CA PHE A 32 7.11 2.47 0.00
C PHE A 32 5.68 2.14 0.41
N ARG A 33 5.42 2.11 1.71
CA ARG A 33 4.11 1.76 2.26
C ARG A 33 3.65 2.82 3.25
N ILE A 34 2.46 3.37 3.02
CA ILE A 34 1.82 4.32 3.93
C ILE A 34 0.54 3.68 4.49
N PHE A 35 0.34 3.82 5.80
CA PHE A 35 -0.82 3.30 6.51
C PHE A 35 -1.85 4.39 6.76
N TYR A 36 -3.12 4.01 6.71
CA TYR A 36 -4.25 4.90 6.97
C TYR A 36 -5.12 4.36 8.10
N PRO A 37 -5.56 5.19 9.05
CA PRO A 37 -6.54 4.77 10.04
C PRO A 37 -7.86 4.34 9.40
N VAL A 38 -8.65 3.57 10.13
CA VAL A 38 -9.96 3.09 9.65
C VAL A 38 -10.86 4.27 9.27
N ASN A 39 -11.50 4.20 8.11
CA ASN A 39 -12.38 5.23 7.56
C ASN A 39 -11.74 6.62 7.34
N GLN A 40 -10.41 6.72 7.38
CA GLN A 40 -9.70 7.96 7.11
C GLN A 40 -8.95 7.91 5.78
N THR A 41 -8.74 9.10 5.21
CA THR A 41 -8.07 9.29 3.92
C THR A 41 -6.87 10.24 4.04
N ASN A 42 -6.67 10.89 5.19
CA ASN A 42 -5.52 11.73 5.45
C ASN A 42 -4.33 10.89 5.92
N ILE A 43 -3.13 11.31 5.56
CA ILE A 43 -1.89 10.72 6.05
C ILE A 43 -1.63 11.26 7.46
N HIS A 44 -1.43 10.36 8.41
CA HIS A 44 -1.05 10.66 9.79
C HIS A 44 0.38 10.18 10.03
N GLU A 45 1.28 11.08 10.36
CA GLU A 45 2.70 10.74 10.57
C GLU A 45 2.92 9.83 11.78
N ASP A 46 2.14 10.01 12.82
CA ASP A 46 2.17 9.24 14.07
C ASP A 46 1.50 7.86 13.99
N TYR A 47 0.94 7.51 12.82
CA TYR A 47 0.22 6.24 12.66
C TYR A 47 1.13 5.15 12.07
N MET A 48 1.29 4.04 12.80
CA MET A 48 1.89 2.77 12.33
C MET A 48 3.24 2.89 11.61
N GLY A 49 4.16 3.71 12.11
CA GLY A 49 5.50 3.88 11.51
C GLY A 49 5.51 4.74 10.24
N ASN A 50 4.44 5.45 9.97
CA ASN A 50 4.40 6.39 8.84
C ASN A 50 5.51 7.43 8.90
N ALA A 51 5.86 7.96 10.08
CA ALA A 51 6.93 8.96 10.22
C ALA A 51 8.23 8.52 9.54
N ASP A 52 8.68 7.31 9.84
CA ASP A 52 9.90 6.75 9.24
C ASP A 52 9.74 6.54 7.73
N MET A 53 8.60 6.05 7.31
CA MET A 53 8.34 5.80 5.89
C MET A 53 8.27 7.11 5.10
N LEU A 54 7.59 8.13 5.61
CA LEU A 54 7.50 9.45 4.99
C LEU A 54 8.88 10.12 4.94
N HIS A 55 9.70 9.96 6.00
CA HIS A 55 11.09 10.42 5.98
C HIS A 55 11.90 9.73 4.88
N ARG A 56 11.77 8.41 4.72
CA ARG A 56 12.44 7.64 3.65
C ARG A 56 11.99 8.08 2.27
N ILE A 57 10.70 8.34 2.07
CA ILE A 57 10.15 8.86 0.82
C ILE A 57 10.79 10.22 0.49
N ARG A 58 10.78 11.18 1.43
CA ARG A 58 11.41 12.50 1.24
C ARG A 58 12.87 12.37 0.83
N LYS A 59 13.63 11.62 1.61
CA LYS A 59 15.04 11.39 1.35
C LYS A 59 15.32 10.73 0.00
N TYR A 60 14.43 9.85 -0.43
CA TYR A 60 14.52 9.22 -1.74
C TYR A 60 14.25 10.24 -2.86
N LEU A 61 13.17 11.03 -2.75
CA LEU A 61 12.82 12.06 -3.74
C LEU A 61 13.91 13.14 -3.86
N GLU A 62 14.54 13.54 -2.75
CA GLU A 62 15.66 14.51 -2.75
C GLU A 62 16.88 13.99 -3.53
N LYS A 63 17.22 12.72 -3.37
CA LYS A 63 18.43 12.12 -3.93
C LYS A 63 18.26 11.57 -5.34
N SER A 64 17.03 11.34 -5.76
CA SER A 64 16.75 10.70 -7.03
C SER A 64 16.99 11.64 -8.20
N PRO A 65 17.92 11.37 -9.10
CA PRO A 65 18.25 12.27 -10.22
C PRO A 65 17.10 12.32 -11.24
N GLN A 66 16.43 11.22 -11.46
CA GLN A 66 15.32 11.09 -12.40
C GLN A 66 14.33 10.04 -11.90
N ILE A 67 13.05 10.34 -12.03
CA ILE A 67 11.95 9.42 -11.79
C ILE A 67 11.22 9.23 -13.11
N ASP A 68 11.17 8.00 -13.59
CA ASP A 68 10.53 7.68 -14.86
C ASP A 68 9.04 7.41 -14.67
N HIS A 69 8.65 6.81 -13.52
CA HIS A 69 7.26 6.42 -13.27
C HIS A 69 7.00 6.22 -11.78
N ILE A 70 5.81 6.60 -11.34
CA ILE A 70 5.30 6.31 -9.99
C ILE A 70 3.92 5.67 -10.12
N THR A 71 3.74 4.48 -9.55
CA THR A 71 2.41 3.88 -9.40
C THR A 71 2.00 3.90 -7.94
N ILE A 72 0.82 4.41 -7.66
CA ILE A 72 0.23 4.45 -6.34
C ILE A 72 -0.91 3.44 -6.28
N TYR A 73 -0.63 2.28 -5.70
CA TYR A 73 -1.65 1.28 -5.39
C TYR A 73 -2.31 1.64 -4.07
N SER A 74 -3.59 1.93 -4.09
CA SER A 74 -4.34 2.33 -2.90
C SER A 74 -5.50 1.38 -2.64
N TYR A 75 -5.66 1.01 -1.37
CA TYR A 75 -6.56 -0.05 -0.97
C TYR A 75 -7.49 0.38 0.15
N ALA A 76 -8.66 -0.27 0.22
CA ALA A 76 -9.48 -0.30 1.42
C ALA A 76 -9.65 -1.75 1.90
N SER A 77 -10.02 -1.88 3.18
CA SER A 77 -10.29 -3.18 3.77
C SER A 77 -11.63 -3.75 3.29
N PRO A 78 -11.72 -5.06 3.07
CA PRO A 78 -12.97 -5.70 2.71
C PRO A 78 -14.09 -5.65 3.77
N GLU A 79 -13.83 -5.18 4.99
CA GLU A 79 -14.81 -5.22 6.10
C GLU A 79 -16.06 -4.37 5.87
N GLY A 80 -15.88 -3.22 5.23
CA GLY A 80 -16.95 -2.26 4.99
C GLY A 80 -17.78 -2.54 3.73
N PRO A 81 -18.83 -1.71 3.48
CA PRO A 81 -19.56 -1.74 2.23
C PRO A 81 -18.66 -1.42 1.04
N TYR A 82 -18.80 -2.13 -0.07
CA TYR A 82 -17.98 -1.96 -1.28
C TYR A 82 -17.92 -0.50 -1.77
N ALA A 83 -19.06 0.21 -1.80
CA ALA A 83 -19.12 1.60 -2.25
C ALA A 83 -18.28 2.54 -1.37
N LEU A 84 -18.28 2.32 -0.05
CA LEU A 84 -17.43 3.05 0.89
C LEU A 84 -15.96 2.73 0.65
N ASN A 85 -15.61 1.45 0.52
CA ASN A 85 -14.26 0.98 0.28
C ASN A 85 -13.69 1.53 -1.03
N LYS A 86 -14.50 1.56 -2.10
CA LYS A 86 -14.12 2.16 -3.39
C LYS A 86 -13.77 3.64 -3.25
N ARG A 87 -14.59 4.40 -2.51
CA ARG A 87 -14.33 5.82 -2.24
C ARG A 87 -13.05 6.01 -1.41
N LEU A 88 -12.90 5.24 -0.33
CA LEU A 88 -11.71 5.32 0.53
C LEU A 88 -10.42 5.01 -0.24
N ALA A 89 -10.41 3.96 -1.05
CA ALA A 89 -9.25 3.62 -1.88
C ALA A 89 -8.90 4.78 -2.83
N ALA A 90 -9.89 5.32 -3.56
CA ALA A 90 -9.66 6.43 -4.48
C ALA A 90 -9.13 7.69 -3.78
N GLU A 91 -9.72 8.09 -2.65
CA GLU A 91 -9.28 9.29 -1.91
C GLU A 91 -7.89 9.11 -1.28
N ARG A 92 -7.54 7.92 -0.79
CA ARG A 92 -6.20 7.61 -0.29
C ARG A 92 -5.13 7.71 -1.37
N GLY A 93 -5.43 7.22 -2.57
CA GLY A 93 -4.54 7.40 -3.71
C GLY A 93 -4.30 8.87 -4.03
N LYS A 94 -5.34 9.69 -4.00
CA LYS A 94 -5.23 11.14 -4.22
C LYS A 94 -4.40 11.83 -3.14
N THR A 95 -4.63 11.53 -1.87
CA THR A 95 -3.85 12.14 -0.77
C THR A 95 -2.39 11.72 -0.80
N ALA A 96 -2.10 10.45 -1.13
CA ALA A 96 -0.73 9.99 -1.34
C ALA A 96 -0.05 10.72 -2.51
N LYS A 97 -0.75 10.90 -3.63
CA LYS A 97 -0.25 11.66 -4.78
C LYS A 97 0.04 13.11 -4.41
N GLN A 98 -0.89 13.78 -3.73
CA GLN A 98 -0.70 15.16 -3.27
C GLN A 98 0.50 15.28 -2.33
N TYR A 99 0.65 14.34 -1.41
CA TYR A 99 1.81 14.29 -0.53
C TYR A 99 3.11 14.17 -1.33
N LEU A 100 3.22 13.23 -2.27
CA LEU A 100 4.43 13.08 -3.09
C LEU A 100 4.77 14.36 -3.85
N ILE A 101 3.80 14.99 -4.49
CA ILE A 101 3.99 16.25 -5.21
C ILE A 101 4.49 17.34 -4.26
N SER A 102 3.92 17.45 -3.05
CA SER A 102 4.32 18.46 -2.06
C SER A 102 5.72 18.25 -1.49
N GLN A 103 6.21 17.01 -1.49
CA GLN A 103 7.57 16.66 -1.01
C GLN A 103 8.63 16.70 -2.11
N PHE A 104 8.23 16.90 -3.36
CA PHE A 104 9.19 16.99 -4.46
C PHE A 104 9.92 18.33 -4.41
N PRO A 105 11.23 18.37 -4.64
CA PRO A 105 12.01 19.63 -4.63
C PRO A 105 11.40 20.67 -5.58
N ALA A 106 11.24 21.90 -5.10
CA ALA A 106 10.59 22.97 -5.85
C ALA A 106 11.30 23.30 -7.18
N GLU A 107 12.61 23.08 -7.23
CA GLU A 107 13.45 23.31 -8.42
C GLU A 107 13.26 22.22 -9.49
N ARG A 108 12.65 21.11 -9.12
CA ARG A 108 12.40 19.98 -10.00
C ARG A 108 10.90 19.73 -10.08
N HIS A 109 10.34 19.92 -11.24
CA HIS A 109 8.93 19.65 -11.47
C HIS A 109 8.69 18.14 -11.64
N LEU A 110 7.79 17.55 -10.84
CA LEU A 110 7.29 16.19 -11.04
C LEU A 110 6.02 16.26 -11.91
N PRO A 111 6.11 15.86 -13.19
CA PRO A 111 4.93 15.90 -14.06
C PRO A 111 3.84 14.97 -13.54
N ASP A 112 2.61 15.46 -13.54
CA ASP A 112 1.43 14.70 -13.08
C ASP A 112 1.22 13.41 -13.88
N SER A 113 1.64 13.42 -15.14
CA SER A 113 1.59 12.26 -16.05
C SER A 113 2.48 11.08 -15.65
N LEU A 114 3.49 11.33 -14.82
CA LEU A 114 4.36 10.26 -14.29
C LEU A 114 3.72 9.50 -13.12
N ILE A 115 2.62 10.02 -12.54
CA ILE A 115 1.98 9.43 -11.37
C ILE A 115 0.66 8.77 -11.78
N VAL A 116 0.65 7.44 -11.76
CA VAL A 116 -0.56 6.64 -12.01
C VAL A 116 -1.19 6.21 -10.68
N LEU A 117 -2.50 6.40 -10.56
CA LEU A 117 -3.29 5.89 -9.43
C LEU A 117 -3.97 4.58 -9.83
N ASP A 118 -3.80 3.55 -9.00
CA ASP A 118 -4.44 2.26 -9.15
C ASP A 118 -5.22 1.89 -7.86
N PRO A 119 -6.43 2.43 -7.70
CA PRO A 119 -7.26 2.18 -6.53
C PRO A 119 -7.99 0.84 -6.63
N THR A 120 -7.79 -0.03 -5.64
CA THR A 120 -8.54 -1.27 -5.47
C THR A 120 -9.46 -1.17 -4.26
N ALA A 121 -10.77 -1.27 -4.48
CA ALA A 121 -11.78 -1.10 -3.43
C ALA A 121 -11.62 -2.05 -2.25
N GLU A 122 -11.27 -3.31 -2.53
CA GLU A 122 -11.14 -4.37 -1.52
C GLU A 122 -9.92 -5.24 -1.80
N ASN A 123 -8.94 -5.18 -0.91
CA ASN A 123 -7.70 -5.93 -1.07
C ASN A 123 -7.81 -7.32 -0.41
N TRP A 124 -8.50 -8.23 -1.06
CA TRP A 124 -8.66 -9.61 -0.59
C TRP A 124 -7.33 -10.38 -0.54
N GLY A 125 -6.47 -10.19 -1.56
CA GLY A 125 -5.14 -10.79 -1.58
C GLY A 125 -4.27 -10.31 -0.43
N GLY A 126 -4.23 -9.01 -0.19
CA GLY A 126 -3.49 -8.44 0.94
C GLY A 126 -4.03 -8.88 2.30
N LEU A 127 -5.36 -9.04 2.45
CA LEU A 127 -5.95 -9.61 3.67
C LEU A 127 -5.53 -11.07 3.86
N ARG A 128 -5.56 -11.86 2.80
CA ARG A 128 -5.12 -13.27 2.83
C ARG A 128 -3.65 -13.39 3.27
N ASP A 129 -2.77 -12.60 2.67
CA ASP A 129 -1.35 -12.61 3.02
C ASP A 129 -1.12 -12.18 4.46
N LEU A 130 -1.84 -11.16 4.93
CA LEU A 130 -1.79 -10.72 6.32
C LEU A 130 -2.19 -11.86 7.27
N VAL A 131 -3.29 -12.55 7.00
CA VAL A 131 -3.73 -13.70 7.79
C VAL A 131 -2.69 -14.81 7.74
N TYR A 132 -2.16 -15.12 6.56
CA TYR A 132 -1.20 -16.20 6.38
C TYR A 132 0.09 -15.97 7.17
N TYR A 133 0.67 -14.76 7.10
CA TYR A 133 1.98 -14.48 7.70
C TYR A 133 1.92 -13.97 9.13
N GLN A 134 0.84 -13.32 9.56
CA GLN A 134 0.82 -12.59 10.82
C GLN A 134 -0.29 -13.02 11.78
N CYS A 135 -1.30 -13.77 11.32
CA CYS A 135 -2.37 -14.21 12.21
C CYS A 135 -1.92 -15.36 13.10
N GLN A 136 -2.12 -15.19 14.43
CA GLN A 136 -1.79 -16.19 15.45
C GLN A 136 -3.04 -16.78 16.12
N ARG A 137 -4.20 -16.65 15.48
CA ARG A 137 -5.47 -17.17 16.01
C ARG A 137 -5.63 -18.65 15.72
N ASP A 138 -6.37 -19.34 16.60
CA ASP A 138 -6.65 -20.77 16.45
C ASP A 138 -7.50 -21.09 15.23
N ASP A 139 -8.35 -20.14 14.79
CA ASP A 139 -9.21 -20.28 13.60
C ASP A 139 -8.56 -19.75 12.29
N LYS A 140 -7.25 -19.56 12.27
CA LYS A 140 -6.50 -19.07 11.09
C LYS A 140 -6.77 -19.88 9.83
N ASP A 141 -6.74 -21.21 9.94
CA ASP A 141 -6.92 -22.09 8.79
C ASP A 141 -8.35 -22.00 8.24
N GLU A 142 -9.35 -21.81 9.10
CA GLU A 142 -10.74 -21.60 8.69
C GLU A 142 -10.89 -20.24 7.98
N ILE A 143 -10.24 -19.19 8.47
CA ILE A 143 -10.21 -17.90 7.80
C ILE A 143 -9.58 -18.02 6.40
N LEU A 144 -8.43 -18.69 6.29
CA LEU A 144 -7.75 -18.89 5.02
C LEU A 144 -8.61 -19.72 4.05
N ALA A 145 -9.26 -20.78 4.55
CA ALA A 145 -10.17 -21.59 3.74
C ALA A 145 -11.32 -20.75 3.15
N ILE A 146 -11.87 -19.77 3.91
CA ILE A 146 -12.89 -18.85 3.40
C ILE A 146 -12.31 -17.88 2.38
N LEU A 147 -11.11 -17.34 2.64
CA LEU A 147 -10.46 -16.38 1.74
C LEU A 147 -10.07 -17.01 0.40
N ASP A 148 -9.68 -18.28 0.40
CA ASP A 148 -9.26 -19.02 -0.80
C ASP A 148 -10.43 -19.55 -1.65
N ARG A 149 -11.67 -19.39 -1.19
CA ARG A 149 -12.84 -19.82 -1.98
C ARG A 149 -13.03 -18.97 -3.22
N THR A 150 -13.12 -19.63 -4.36
CA THR A 150 -13.39 -19.01 -5.68
C THR A 150 -14.85 -19.20 -6.14
N ASP A 151 -15.63 -20.00 -5.42
CA ASP A 151 -17.00 -20.38 -5.72
C ASP A 151 -18.06 -19.48 -5.04
N ILE A 152 -17.64 -18.46 -4.32
CA ILE A 152 -18.51 -17.52 -3.60
C ILE A 152 -18.27 -16.07 -3.99
N THR A 153 -19.31 -15.23 -3.85
CA THR A 153 -19.19 -13.78 -4.01
C THR A 153 -18.46 -13.14 -2.84
N ASP A 154 -17.93 -11.93 -3.04
CA ASP A 154 -17.26 -11.17 -1.99
C ASP A 154 -18.18 -10.83 -0.82
N GLU A 155 -19.46 -10.51 -1.08
CA GLU A 155 -20.48 -10.30 -0.04
C GLU A 155 -20.67 -11.57 0.79
N ARG A 156 -20.73 -12.74 0.14
CA ARG A 156 -20.85 -14.01 0.85
C ARG A 156 -19.63 -14.30 1.69
N ARG A 157 -18.44 -14.00 1.16
CA ARG A 157 -17.16 -14.12 1.89
C ARG A 157 -17.15 -13.24 3.14
N LYS A 158 -17.61 -11.97 3.04
CA LYS A 158 -17.77 -11.06 4.19
C LYS A 158 -18.70 -11.65 5.27
N VAL A 159 -19.83 -12.21 4.86
CA VAL A 159 -20.79 -12.83 5.80
C VAL A 159 -20.15 -14.01 6.52
N LEU A 160 -19.42 -14.86 5.82
CA LEU A 160 -18.76 -16.03 6.43
C LEU A 160 -17.68 -15.59 7.42
N LEU A 161 -16.81 -14.66 7.03
CA LEU A 161 -15.77 -14.13 7.92
C LEU A 161 -16.33 -13.45 9.18
N LYS A 162 -17.46 -12.72 9.05
CA LYS A 162 -18.13 -12.09 10.20
C LYS A 162 -18.72 -13.11 11.19
N ARG A 163 -19.01 -14.34 10.75
CA ARG A 163 -19.54 -15.41 11.62
C ARG A 163 -18.48 -16.08 12.46
N LEU A 164 -17.22 -15.97 12.05
CA LEU A 164 -16.10 -16.46 12.86
C LEU A 164 -15.97 -15.59 14.12
N ASN A 165 -15.61 -16.20 15.23
CA ASN A 165 -15.42 -15.53 16.51
C ASN A 165 -14.44 -14.35 16.35
N GLN A 166 -14.91 -13.13 16.63
CA GLN A 166 -14.19 -11.86 16.52
C GLN A 166 -14.07 -11.25 15.09
N GLY A 167 -14.77 -11.78 14.09
CA GLY A 167 -14.80 -11.19 12.74
C GLY A 167 -13.47 -11.20 12.02
N TYR A 168 -13.20 -10.15 11.23
CA TYR A 168 -11.94 -10.00 10.54
C TYR A 168 -10.79 -9.82 11.54
N CYS A 169 -9.87 -10.76 11.59
CA CYS A 169 -8.70 -10.62 12.44
C CYS A 169 -7.60 -9.85 11.71
N CYS A 170 -7.27 -8.72 12.26
CA CYS A 170 -5.94 -8.18 12.07
C CYS A 170 -5.21 -8.21 13.39
N PRO A 171 -3.96 -8.67 13.44
CA PRO A 171 -3.16 -8.49 14.63
C PRO A 171 -3.14 -7.01 14.97
N LYS A 172 -3.49 -6.68 16.19
CA LYS A 172 -3.07 -5.39 16.74
C LYS A 172 -1.55 -5.51 16.78
N GLU A 173 -0.85 -4.76 15.93
CA GLU A 173 0.57 -4.63 16.11
C GLU A 173 0.80 -4.10 17.52
N ASN A 174 1.44 -4.91 18.35
CA ASN A 174 2.08 -4.40 19.56
C ASN A 174 3.23 -3.54 19.06
N VAL A 175 2.96 -2.25 18.92
CA VAL A 175 3.99 -1.24 18.77
C VAL A 175 4.62 -1.11 20.16
N ASN A 176 5.69 -1.84 20.39
CA ASN A 176 6.67 -1.54 21.44
C ASN A 176 7.73 -0.62 20.86
#